data_4b06fbe5e8a70bc9a39cbb5c98d1980b
#
_entry.id   4b06fbe5e8a70bc9a39cbb5c98d1980b
#
_cell.length_a   1.000
_cell.length_b   1.000
_cell.length_c   1.000
_cell.angle_alpha   90.00
_cell.angle_beta   90.00
_cell.angle_gamma   90.00
#
_symmetry.space_group_name_H-M   'P 1'
#
loop_
_entity.id
_entity.type
_entity.pdbx_description
1 polymer ?
#
loop_
_entity_poly.entity_id
_entity_poly.type
_entity_poly.pdbx_seq_one_letter_code
_entity_poly.pdbx_strand_id
1 'polypeptide(L)'
;MDKNMTLITTPSTQTSAPNTLQEQALMHGGQLSNMAQRYQIEEKDWLDLSTGIAPIAYPVSILPSACWQRLPQHNERLLQAARRYYQTPNVLPTPGSQSIIQMLPQICSTRGFARSKVWLPKVGYQEHRKAWQKAGYQTIDYTDINELDQIKPKDIVLLINPNNPTGALYSKEHVCQLLEEIHSKQGLLIIDEAFMDATGQQSMAQELGRRNRAISNRALSTETSSSSDYGHNTDKSDALIILRSVGKFFGLAGVRLGFVLASESWLSAMSSSLGPWAVSGPAQFVGERALTDYRWQEEQCIVLTRLSSALETVLTQAFAQPVHGTSLFKTVRTPQAPAIFEALCQQGIYVRLCDEKDALRFGIPHEQGLKRLEDTLHTAPLQQLLLPCS
;
A
#
# COMPACT_ATOMS: atom_id res chain seq x y z
N MET A 1 55.88 7.22 55.98
CA MET A 1 56.67 6.51 54.97
C MET A 1 55.68 6.03 53.91
N ASP A 2 55.72 6.78 52.82
CA ASP A 2 54.88 6.59 51.61
C ASP A 2 55.06 5.30 50.88
N LYS A 3 54.04 4.83 50.27
CA LYS A 3 54.13 4.20 48.95
C LYS A 3 52.78 4.34 48.20
N ASN A 4 52.70 5.36 47.37
CA ASN A 4 51.77 5.48 46.27
C ASN A 4 51.99 4.31 45.28
N MET A 5 50.90 3.62 44.95
CA MET A 5 50.87 2.66 43.84
C MET A 5 49.77 3.08 42.87
N THR A 6 50.19 3.76 41.80
CA THR A 6 49.37 4.21 40.70
C THR A 6 48.97 2.99 39.83
N LEU A 7 47.68 2.66 39.80
CA LEU A 7 47.11 1.68 38.88
C LEU A 7 46.84 2.34 37.52
N ILE A 8 47.55 1.93 36.51
CA ILE A 8 47.31 2.25 35.10
C ILE A 8 46.14 1.39 34.60
N THR A 9 45.00 1.99 34.39
CA THR A 9 43.88 1.34 33.72
C THR A 9 44.00 1.50 32.21
N THR A 10 44.19 0.41 31.52
CA THR A 10 44.09 0.33 30.05
C THR A 10 42.64 0.42 29.61
N PRO A 11 42.27 1.17 28.55
CA PRO A 11 40.91 1.20 28.06
C PRO A 11 40.59 -0.11 27.32
N SER A 12 39.62 -0.86 27.82
CA SER A 12 39.02 -1.98 27.13
C SER A 12 38.19 -1.48 25.96
N THR A 13 38.62 -1.75 24.75
CA THR A 13 37.81 -1.64 23.53
C THR A 13 36.67 -2.65 23.58
N GLN A 14 35.48 -2.17 24.00
CA GLN A 14 34.24 -2.89 23.81
C GLN A 14 33.89 -2.82 22.30
N THR A 15 34.16 -3.89 21.57
CA THR A 15 33.53 -4.18 20.29
C THR A 15 32.07 -4.47 20.56
N SER A 16 31.20 -3.49 20.29
CA SER A 16 29.77 -3.67 20.31
C SER A 16 29.39 -4.72 19.25
N ALA A 17 28.81 -5.83 19.69
CA ALA A 17 28.21 -6.83 18.83
C ALA A 17 27.14 -6.16 17.93
N PRO A 18 27.04 -6.53 16.64
CA PRO A 18 26.04 -5.96 15.76
C PRO A 18 24.64 -6.27 16.31
N ASN A 19 23.81 -5.23 16.34
CA ASN A 19 22.46 -5.25 16.89
C ASN A 19 21.58 -6.18 16.02
N THR A 20 21.40 -7.42 16.43
CA THR A 20 20.69 -8.50 15.70
C THR A 20 19.21 -8.17 15.43
N LEU A 21 18.67 -7.09 15.95
CA LEU A 21 17.31 -6.63 15.69
C LEU A 21 17.16 -5.83 14.36
N GLN A 22 18.25 -5.39 13.75
CA GLN A 22 18.20 -4.63 12.46
C GLN A 22 18.17 -5.52 11.22
N GLU A 23 18.57 -6.77 11.29
CA GLU A 23 18.62 -7.68 10.12
C GLU A 23 17.26 -8.24 9.67
N GLN A 24 16.19 -8.09 10.46
CA GLN A 24 14.84 -8.58 10.12
C GLN A 24 13.84 -7.51 9.70
N ALA A 25 14.22 -6.25 9.65
CA ALA A 25 13.34 -5.19 9.18
C ALA A 25 13.23 -5.23 7.64
N LEU A 26 12.01 -5.35 7.12
CA LEU A 26 11.77 -5.18 5.68
C LEU A 26 12.34 -3.83 5.23
N MET A 27 13.17 -3.85 4.20
CA MET A 27 13.67 -2.61 3.62
C MET A 27 12.52 -1.92 2.86
N HIS A 28 11.91 -0.93 3.47
CA HIS A 28 10.89 -0.08 2.83
C HIS A 28 11.54 1.10 2.11
N GLY A 29 10.90 1.58 1.03
CA GLY A 29 11.21 2.90 0.48
C GLY A 29 10.86 4.02 1.48
N GLY A 30 11.31 5.26 1.20
CA GLY A 30 11.05 6.40 2.07
C GLY A 30 11.95 6.49 3.29
N GLN A 31 13.12 5.83 3.26
CA GLN A 31 14.14 5.93 4.31
C GLN A 31 15.27 6.87 3.90
N LEU A 32 14.91 8.05 3.39
CA LEU A 32 15.85 8.99 2.79
C LEU A 32 16.97 9.40 3.75
N SER A 33 16.65 9.68 5.02
CA SER A 33 17.65 10.06 6.03
C SER A 33 18.71 8.97 6.25
N ASN A 34 18.31 7.70 6.24
CA ASN A 34 19.25 6.59 6.35
C ASN A 34 20.17 6.50 5.12
N MET A 35 19.62 6.76 3.92
CA MET A 35 20.39 6.78 2.68
C MET A 35 21.34 7.98 2.64
N ALA A 36 20.87 9.17 3.03
CA ALA A 36 21.69 10.37 3.15
C ALA A 36 22.90 10.14 4.07
N GLN A 37 22.70 9.53 5.21
CA GLN A 37 23.76 9.18 6.14
C GLN A 37 24.72 8.12 5.56
N ARG A 38 24.19 7.06 4.93
CA ARG A 38 24.99 5.96 4.37
C ARG A 38 25.93 6.43 3.25
N TYR A 39 25.43 7.29 2.35
CA TYR A 39 26.19 7.74 1.18
C TYR A 39 26.85 9.11 1.37
N GLN A 40 26.69 9.74 2.53
CA GLN A 40 27.27 11.07 2.86
C GLN A 40 26.82 12.16 1.85
N ILE A 41 25.54 12.10 1.41
CA ILE A 41 24.90 13.08 0.52
C ILE A 41 23.78 13.74 1.33
N GLU A 42 23.68 15.09 1.30
CA GLU A 42 22.62 15.81 2.01
C GLU A 42 21.23 15.44 1.49
N GLU A 43 20.23 15.33 2.38
CA GLU A 43 18.86 14.92 2.00
C GLU A 43 18.27 15.75 0.85
N LYS A 44 18.56 17.06 0.80
CA LYS A 44 18.06 17.97 -0.24
C LYS A 44 18.59 17.66 -1.64
N ASP A 45 19.74 16.97 -1.73
CA ASP A 45 20.41 16.66 -2.99
C ASP A 45 19.97 15.29 -3.55
N TRP A 46 19.08 14.58 -2.86
CA TRP A 46 18.54 13.32 -3.32
C TRP A 46 17.34 13.49 -4.24
N LEU A 47 17.26 12.64 -5.25
CA LEU A 47 16.04 12.33 -5.98
C LEU A 47 15.45 11.04 -5.39
N ASP A 48 14.43 11.18 -4.55
CA ASP A 48 13.76 10.02 -3.93
C ASP A 48 12.67 9.46 -4.85
N LEU A 49 12.97 8.35 -5.49
CA LEU A 49 12.07 7.53 -6.30
C LEU A 49 11.75 6.18 -5.64
N SER A 50 12.07 6.01 -4.36
CA SER A 50 11.89 4.74 -3.64
C SER A 50 10.44 4.43 -3.30
N THR A 51 9.56 5.41 -3.37
CA THR A 51 8.14 5.28 -3.04
C THR A 51 7.27 5.40 -4.29
N GLY A 52 6.07 4.80 -4.25
CA GLY A 52 5.05 4.99 -5.27
C GLY A 52 4.07 6.11 -4.89
N ILE A 53 4.60 7.27 -4.50
CA ILE A 53 3.81 8.45 -4.12
C ILE A 53 3.83 9.42 -5.29
N ALA A 54 2.67 10.04 -5.60
CA ALA A 54 2.60 11.04 -6.66
C ALA A 54 3.58 12.19 -6.41
N PRO A 55 4.33 12.63 -7.44
CA PRO A 55 5.35 13.67 -7.30
C PRO A 55 4.76 15.06 -7.06
N ILE A 56 3.49 15.26 -7.42
CA ILE A 56 2.74 16.49 -7.16
C ILE A 56 1.67 16.17 -6.13
N ALA A 57 1.82 16.73 -4.94
CA ALA A 57 0.87 16.51 -3.85
C ALA A 57 -0.36 17.43 -4.01
N TYR A 58 -1.50 16.97 -3.49
CA TYR A 58 -2.68 17.80 -3.30
C TYR A 58 -2.34 19.04 -2.47
N PRO A 59 -2.71 20.25 -2.89
CA PRO A 59 -2.36 21.48 -2.18
C PRO A 59 -3.10 21.57 -0.84
N VAL A 60 -2.32 21.50 0.24
CA VAL A 60 -2.87 21.60 1.60
C VAL A 60 -2.98 23.07 2.00
N SER A 61 -4.20 23.54 2.21
CA SER A 61 -4.47 24.89 2.72
C SER A 61 -4.07 25.03 4.20
N ILE A 62 -4.02 26.25 4.70
CA ILE A 62 -3.82 26.55 6.14
C ILE A 62 -4.90 25.81 6.93
N LEU A 63 -4.47 25.03 7.92
CA LEU A 63 -5.35 24.26 8.77
C LEU A 63 -5.90 25.13 9.90
N PRO A 64 -7.21 25.09 10.18
CA PRO A 64 -7.78 25.75 11.34
C PRO A 64 -7.14 25.22 12.64
N SER A 65 -6.86 26.09 13.59
CA SER A 65 -6.27 25.69 14.89
C SER A 65 -7.12 24.65 15.63
N ALA A 66 -8.44 24.67 15.46
CA ALA A 66 -9.35 23.68 16.01
C ALA A 66 -9.02 22.21 15.60
N CYS A 67 -8.42 22.01 14.42
CA CYS A 67 -7.97 20.67 13.98
C CYS A 67 -6.86 20.11 14.87
N TRP A 68 -6.09 20.96 15.53
CA TRP A 68 -4.97 20.59 16.39
C TRP A 68 -5.36 20.50 17.88
N GLN A 69 -6.29 21.36 18.30
CA GLN A 69 -6.60 21.56 19.72
C GLN A 69 -7.66 20.60 20.25
N ARG A 70 -8.52 20.08 19.38
CA ARG A 70 -9.63 19.21 19.77
C ARG A 70 -9.33 17.77 19.49
N LEU A 71 -9.78 16.87 20.37
CA LEU A 71 -9.80 15.44 20.06
C LEU A 71 -10.62 15.21 18.80
N PRO A 72 -10.15 14.37 17.85
CA PRO A 72 -10.84 14.14 16.59
C PRO A 72 -12.21 13.49 16.84
N GLN A 73 -13.27 14.19 16.50
CA GLN A 73 -14.62 13.64 16.55
C GLN A 73 -14.95 12.96 15.21
N HIS A 74 -16.05 12.23 15.21
CA HIS A 74 -16.61 11.69 13.98
C HIS A 74 -16.93 12.82 12.99
N ASN A 75 -16.31 12.79 11.82
CA ASN A 75 -16.46 13.83 10.79
C ASN A 75 -17.38 13.32 9.67
N GLU A 76 -18.66 13.66 9.77
CA GLU A 76 -19.65 13.25 8.76
C GLU A 76 -19.33 13.80 7.37
N ARG A 77 -18.70 14.97 7.25
CA ARG A 77 -18.29 15.53 5.95
C ARG A 77 -17.24 14.68 5.28
N LEU A 78 -16.21 14.22 6.04
CA LEU A 78 -15.21 13.30 5.52
C LEU A 78 -15.87 11.98 5.08
N LEU A 79 -16.81 11.45 5.86
CA LEU A 79 -17.51 10.21 5.50
C LEU A 79 -18.36 10.38 4.25
N GLN A 80 -19.08 11.47 4.12
CA GLN A 80 -19.86 11.77 2.91
C GLN A 80 -18.94 11.94 1.69
N ALA A 81 -17.81 12.64 1.83
CA ALA A 81 -16.82 12.75 0.78
C ALA A 81 -16.30 11.38 0.34
N ALA A 82 -15.92 10.53 1.30
CA ALA A 82 -15.43 9.18 1.04
C ALA A 82 -16.50 8.28 0.40
N ARG A 83 -17.74 8.30 0.89
CA ARG A 83 -18.86 7.56 0.32
C ARG A 83 -19.13 7.93 -1.14
N ARG A 84 -19.05 9.23 -1.48
CA ARG A 84 -19.20 9.70 -2.86
C ARG A 84 -18.02 9.29 -3.72
N TYR A 85 -16.79 9.49 -3.24
CA TYR A 85 -15.56 9.17 -3.95
C TYR A 85 -15.44 7.68 -4.27
N TYR A 86 -15.65 6.82 -3.27
CA TYR A 86 -15.59 5.36 -3.42
C TYR A 86 -16.90 4.73 -3.90
N GLN A 87 -17.97 5.48 -4.02
CA GLN A 87 -19.30 5.04 -4.47
C GLN A 87 -19.88 3.86 -3.66
N THR A 88 -19.61 3.83 -2.38
CA THR A 88 -20.14 2.83 -1.43
C THR A 88 -20.59 3.51 -0.13
N PRO A 89 -21.70 3.06 0.50
CA PRO A 89 -22.17 3.65 1.74
C PRO A 89 -21.28 3.29 2.94
N ASN A 90 -20.63 2.13 2.89
CA ASN A 90 -19.92 1.55 4.00
C ASN A 90 -18.42 1.86 3.91
N VAL A 91 -17.97 2.88 4.62
CA VAL A 91 -16.58 3.34 4.67
C VAL A 91 -16.16 3.60 6.12
N LEU A 92 -14.94 3.23 6.47
CA LEU A 92 -14.31 3.52 7.77
C LEU A 92 -12.98 4.25 7.51
N PRO A 93 -12.81 5.49 7.98
CA PRO A 93 -11.52 6.18 7.95
C PRO A 93 -10.52 5.51 8.91
N THR A 94 -9.27 5.39 8.49
CA THR A 94 -8.22 4.72 9.25
C THR A 94 -6.92 5.53 9.23
N PRO A 95 -6.01 5.35 10.22
CA PRO A 95 -4.71 6.03 10.21
C PRO A 95 -3.75 5.37 9.18
N GLY A 96 -4.14 5.45 7.88
CA GLY A 96 -3.55 4.72 6.77
C GLY A 96 -3.98 3.25 6.74
N SER A 97 -3.76 2.58 5.58
CA SER A 97 -4.07 1.15 5.43
C SER A 97 -3.21 0.23 6.30
N GLN A 98 -2.00 0.67 6.68
CA GLN A 98 -1.06 -0.14 7.45
C GLN A 98 -1.62 -0.58 8.82
N SER A 99 -2.38 0.28 9.51
CA SER A 99 -3.00 -0.07 10.79
C SER A 99 -3.96 -1.26 10.64
N ILE A 100 -4.72 -1.27 9.56
CA ILE A 100 -5.66 -2.36 9.27
C ILE A 100 -4.91 -3.62 8.85
N ILE A 101 -3.87 -3.52 8.01
CA ILE A 101 -3.03 -4.66 7.64
C ILE A 101 -2.52 -5.38 8.89
N GLN A 102 -2.11 -4.65 9.91
CA GLN A 102 -1.58 -5.22 11.16
C GLN A 102 -2.66 -5.88 12.04
N MET A 103 -3.88 -5.37 12.06
CA MET A 103 -4.94 -5.87 12.96
C MET A 103 -5.90 -6.87 12.30
N LEU A 104 -5.98 -6.90 10.95
CA LEU A 104 -6.87 -7.81 10.22
C LEU A 104 -6.74 -9.27 10.61
N PRO A 105 -5.52 -9.86 10.78
CA PRO A 105 -5.39 -11.25 11.17
C PRO A 105 -6.09 -11.57 12.49
N GLN A 106 -5.96 -10.70 13.50
CA GLN A 106 -6.61 -10.88 14.78
C GLN A 106 -8.14 -10.76 14.68
N ILE A 107 -8.63 -9.79 13.91
CA ILE A 107 -10.07 -9.61 13.67
C ILE A 107 -10.63 -10.84 12.93
N CYS A 108 -9.96 -11.34 11.91
CA CYS A 108 -10.36 -12.56 11.19
C CYS A 108 -10.41 -13.78 12.12
N SER A 109 -9.45 -13.91 13.03
CA SER A 109 -9.42 -15.00 14.01
C SER A 109 -10.70 -15.04 14.88
N THR A 110 -11.17 -13.88 15.35
CA THR A 110 -12.40 -13.80 16.17
C THR A 110 -13.68 -13.96 15.38
N ARG A 111 -13.63 -13.90 14.04
CA ARG A 111 -14.78 -13.98 13.13
C ARG A 111 -14.89 -15.32 12.39
N GLY A 112 -14.27 -16.38 12.90
CA GLY A 112 -14.43 -17.74 12.38
C GLY A 112 -13.36 -18.15 11.36
N PHE A 113 -12.32 -17.32 11.16
CA PHE A 113 -11.20 -17.62 10.26
C PHE A 113 -9.90 -18.03 10.98
N ALA A 114 -9.96 -18.40 12.26
CA ALA A 114 -8.77 -18.70 13.09
C ALA A 114 -7.89 -19.84 12.55
N ARG A 115 -8.45 -20.76 11.76
CA ARG A 115 -7.74 -21.91 11.17
C ARG A 115 -7.63 -21.83 9.64
N SER A 116 -7.97 -20.69 9.06
CA SER A 116 -7.94 -20.48 7.62
C SER A 116 -6.50 -20.42 7.10
N LYS A 117 -6.32 -20.89 5.87
CA LYS A 117 -5.11 -20.58 5.12
C LYS A 117 -5.25 -19.21 4.47
N VAL A 118 -4.11 -18.52 4.31
CA VAL A 118 -4.10 -17.20 3.69
C VAL A 118 -3.27 -17.27 2.42
N TRP A 119 -3.93 -17.10 1.30
CA TRP A 119 -3.32 -17.05 -0.02
C TRP A 119 -2.84 -15.61 -0.29
N LEU A 120 -1.55 -15.47 -0.59
CA LEU A 120 -0.88 -14.18 -0.78
C LEU A 120 -0.10 -14.18 -2.10
N PRO A 121 -0.04 -13.07 -2.83
CA PRO A 121 0.84 -13.01 -3.99
C PRO A 121 2.29 -13.25 -3.54
N LYS A 122 3.01 -14.13 -4.26
CA LYS A 122 4.41 -14.45 -3.99
C LYS A 122 5.26 -13.18 -3.99
N VAL A 123 5.05 -12.33 -4.97
CA VAL A 123 5.67 -11.00 -5.07
C VAL A 123 4.60 -9.94 -4.79
N GLY A 124 4.75 -9.23 -3.68
CA GLY A 124 3.77 -8.24 -3.25
C GLY A 124 4.27 -7.41 -2.06
N TYR A 125 3.40 -6.56 -1.50
CA TYR A 125 3.72 -5.78 -0.31
C TYR A 125 3.84 -6.69 0.91
N GLN A 126 5.08 -6.94 1.35
CA GLN A 126 5.42 -7.96 2.34
C GLN A 126 4.87 -7.71 3.75
N GLU A 127 4.41 -6.50 4.07
CA GLU A 127 3.77 -6.23 5.36
C GLU A 127 2.49 -7.04 5.57
N HIS A 128 1.76 -7.37 4.51
CA HIS A 128 0.65 -8.31 4.59
C HIS A 128 1.11 -9.68 5.07
N ARG A 129 2.08 -10.27 4.38
CA ARG A 129 2.63 -11.59 4.74
C ARG A 129 3.11 -11.61 6.18
N LYS A 130 3.90 -10.62 6.56
CA LYS A 130 4.45 -10.48 7.90
C LYS A 130 3.35 -10.41 8.98
N ALA A 131 2.28 -9.66 8.73
CA ALA A 131 1.15 -9.54 9.66
C ALA A 131 0.45 -10.89 9.87
N TRP A 132 0.14 -11.62 8.78
CA TRP A 132 -0.52 -12.92 8.85
C TRP A 132 0.35 -13.99 9.50
N GLN A 133 1.64 -14.07 9.14
CA GLN A 133 2.59 -15.00 9.74
C GLN A 133 2.81 -14.73 11.23
N LYS A 134 2.93 -13.46 11.61
CA LYS A 134 3.04 -13.04 13.02
C LYS A 134 1.82 -13.47 13.85
N ALA A 135 0.64 -13.49 13.24
CA ALA A 135 -0.59 -13.95 13.89
C ALA A 135 -0.76 -15.49 13.86
N GLY A 136 0.22 -16.24 13.34
CA GLY A 136 0.22 -17.70 13.33
C GLY A 136 -0.57 -18.35 12.20
N TYR A 137 -0.95 -17.61 11.16
CA TYR A 137 -1.65 -18.16 9.99
C TYR A 137 -0.68 -18.89 9.05
N GLN A 138 -1.13 -20.00 8.47
CA GLN A 138 -0.43 -20.64 7.36
C GLN A 138 -0.64 -19.80 6.09
N THR A 139 0.46 -19.30 5.53
CA THR A 139 0.45 -18.55 4.27
C THR A 139 0.77 -19.46 3.09
N ILE A 140 0.08 -19.29 1.97
CA ILE A 140 0.29 -19.99 0.71
C ILE A 140 0.56 -18.95 -0.35
N ASP A 141 1.61 -19.19 -1.15
CA ASP A 141 1.96 -18.31 -2.25
C ASP A 141 1.16 -18.66 -3.51
N TYR A 142 0.75 -17.61 -4.24
CA TYR A 142 0.29 -17.74 -5.62
C TYR A 142 1.04 -16.73 -6.50
N THR A 143 1.26 -17.07 -7.75
CA THR A 143 1.91 -16.22 -8.75
C THR A 143 0.89 -15.62 -9.71
N ASP A 144 -0.14 -16.39 -10.02
CA ASP A 144 -1.25 -15.98 -10.89
C ASP A 144 -2.60 -16.22 -10.19
N ILE A 145 -3.58 -15.36 -10.47
CA ILE A 145 -4.94 -15.47 -9.92
C ILE A 145 -5.63 -16.78 -10.29
N ASN A 146 -5.24 -17.40 -11.43
CA ASN A 146 -5.79 -18.67 -11.88
C ASN A 146 -5.35 -19.86 -10.99
N GLU A 147 -4.31 -19.72 -10.16
CA GLU A 147 -3.90 -20.74 -9.21
C GLU A 147 -4.85 -20.81 -7.99
N LEU A 148 -5.76 -19.85 -7.86
CA LEU A 148 -6.71 -19.73 -6.76
C LEU A 148 -7.93 -20.66 -6.90
N ASP A 149 -8.01 -21.50 -7.93
CA ASP A 149 -8.98 -22.59 -8.05
C ASP A 149 -8.85 -23.64 -6.92
N GLN A 150 -7.66 -23.73 -6.30
CA GLN A 150 -7.31 -24.65 -5.23
C GLN A 150 -7.72 -24.18 -3.83
N ILE A 151 -8.32 -22.98 -3.69
CA ILE A 151 -8.79 -22.48 -2.40
C ILE A 151 -9.83 -23.41 -1.77
N LYS A 152 -9.75 -23.55 -0.45
CA LYS A 152 -10.64 -24.41 0.34
C LYS A 152 -11.71 -23.57 1.04
N PRO A 153 -12.79 -24.21 1.54
CA PRO A 153 -13.77 -23.51 2.36
C PRO A 153 -13.12 -22.75 3.52
N LYS A 154 -13.53 -21.49 3.67
CA LYS A 154 -13.04 -20.53 4.67
C LYS A 154 -11.60 -20.07 4.48
N ASP A 155 -10.95 -20.36 3.36
CA ASP A 155 -9.65 -19.74 3.07
C ASP A 155 -9.80 -18.22 2.88
N ILE A 156 -8.72 -17.52 3.17
CA ILE A 156 -8.59 -16.08 2.96
C ILE A 156 -7.70 -15.86 1.74
N VAL A 157 -8.14 -15.01 0.83
CA VAL A 157 -7.33 -14.58 -0.32
C VAL A 157 -7.03 -13.10 -0.16
N LEU A 158 -5.75 -12.76 -0.20
CA LEU A 158 -5.30 -11.38 -0.30
C LEU A 158 -4.88 -11.09 -1.73
N LEU A 159 -5.50 -10.11 -2.34
CA LEU A 159 -5.16 -9.56 -3.65
C LEU A 159 -4.61 -8.15 -3.47
N ILE A 160 -3.49 -7.83 -4.12
CA ILE A 160 -2.96 -6.46 -4.20
C ILE A 160 -3.23 -5.99 -5.63
N ASN A 161 -4.14 -5.04 -5.82
CA ASN A 161 -4.62 -4.64 -7.14
C ASN A 161 -4.76 -3.12 -7.30
N PRO A 162 -3.88 -2.45 -8.03
CA PRO A 162 -2.69 -2.96 -8.72
C PRO A 162 -1.62 -3.48 -7.76
N ASN A 163 -0.89 -4.52 -8.21
CA ASN A 163 0.15 -5.13 -7.39
C ASN A 163 1.38 -4.22 -7.26
N ASN A 164 1.87 -4.07 -6.07
CA ASN A 164 3.15 -3.47 -5.75
C ASN A 164 4.12 -4.59 -5.30
N PRO A 165 5.24 -4.84 -5.99
CA PRO A 165 5.90 -3.94 -6.95
C PRO A 165 5.67 -4.25 -8.43
N THR A 166 4.95 -5.29 -8.80
CA THR A 166 4.91 -5.79 -10.19
C THR A 166 4.11 -4.90 -11.15
N GLY A 167 3.15 -4.13 -10.62
CA GLY A 167 2.22 -3.34 -11.43
C GLY A 167 1.09 -4.17 -12.07
N ALA A 168 1.02 -5.48 -11.81
CA ALA A 168 -0.06 -6.32 -12.32
C ALA A 168 -1.42 -5.77 -11.88
N LEU A 169 -2.31 -5.62 -12.84
CA LEU A 169 -3.67 -5.13 -12.66
C LEU A 169 -4.65 -6.15 -13.22
N TYR A 170 -5.46 -6.72 -12.35
CA TYR A 170 -6.56 -7.59 -12.75
C TYR A 170 -7.81 -6.77 -13.05
N SER A 171 -8.53 -7.17 -14.10
CA SER A 171 -9.77 -6.50 -14.44
C SER A 171 -10.84 -6.74 -13.38
N LYS A 172 -11.79 -5.82 -13.31
CA LYS A 172 -12.91 -5.91 -12.38
C LYS A 172 -13.71 -7.20 -12.58
N GLU A 173 -13.87 -7.64 -13.84
CA GLU A 173 -14.59 -8.87 -14.19
C GLU A 173 -13.90 -10.10 -13.60
N HIS A 174 -12.59 -10.24 -13.75
CA HIS A 174 -11.80 -11.33 -13.14
C HIS A 174 -11.91 -11.33 -11.61
N VAL A 175 -11.82 -10.14 -10.99
CA VAL A 175 -11.93 -10.05 -9.54
C VAL A 175 -13.35 -10.36 -9.05
N CYS A 176 -14.39 -10.01 -9.83
CA CYS A 176 -15.77 -10.40 -9.53
C CYS A 176 -15.95 -11.93 -9.60
N GLN A 177 -15.39 -12.60 -10.60
CA GLN A 177 -15.43 -14.05 -10.72
C GLN A 177 -14.73 -14.72 -9.53
N LEU A 178 -13.55 -14.25 -9.16
CA LEU A 178 -12.85 -14.73 -7.99
C LEU A 178 -13.67 -14.52 -6.69
N LEU A 179 -14.31 -13.37 -6.54
CA LEU A 179 -15.16 -13.09 -5.37
C LEU A 179 -16.35 -14.05 -5.28
N GLU A 180 -17.01 -14.39 -6.41
CA GLU A 180 -18.09 -15.37 -6.42
C GLU A 180 -17.61 -16.77 -5.99
N GLU A 181 -16.44 -17.17 -6.46
CA GLU A 181 -15.84 -18.45 -6.05
C GLU A 181 -15.50 -18.48 -4.56
N ILE A 182 -14.82 -17.44 -4.05
CA ILE A 182 -14.47 -17.31 -2.63
C ILE A 182 -15.73 -17.31 -1.77
N HIS A 183 -16.75 -16.54 -2.17
CA HIS A 183 -18.01 -16.49 -1.46
C HIS A 183 -18.71 -17.86 -1.41
N SER A 184 -18.72 -18.63 -2.52
CA SER A 184 -19.31 -19.97 -2.58
C SER A 184 -18.64 -20.94 -1.60
N LYS A 185 -17.38 -20.71 -1.28
CA LYS A 185 -16.57 -21.46 -0.30
C LYS A 185 -16.60 -20.85 1.10
N GLN A 186 -17.46 -19.85 1.36
CA GLN A 186 -17.51 -19.12 2.63
C GLN A 186 -16.14 -18.52 3.03
N GLY A 187 -15.31 -18.20 2.06
CA GLY A 187 -14.01 -17.58 2.23
C GLY A 187 -14.10 -16.05 2.33
N LEU A 188 -12.93 -15.42 2.42
CA LEU A 188 -12.79 -13.97 2.52
C LEU A 188 -11.81 -13.46 1.45
N LEU A 189 -12.22 -12.49 0.65
CA LEU A 189 -11.37 -11.74 -0.25
C LEU A 189 -10.99 -10.40 0.37
N ILE A 190 -9.70 -10.15 0.54
CA ILE A 190 -9.14 -8.88 0.97
C ILE A 190 -8.40 -8.27 -0.22
N ILE A 191 -8.74 -7.05 -0.60
CA ILE A 191 -8.10 -6.36 -1.72
C ILE A 191 -7.39 -5.11 -1.21
N ASP A 192 -6.07 -5.05 -1.42
CA ASP A 192 -5.31 -3.82 -1.22
C ASP A 192 -5.33 -3.00 -2.51
N GLU A 193 -6.15 -1.96 -2.51
CA GLU A 193 -6.30 -1.01 -3.61
C GLU A 193 -5.56 0.32 -3.34
N ALA A 194 -4.43 0.30 -2.64
CA ALA A 194 -3.68 1.52 -2.31
C ALA A 194 -3.20 2.30 -3.55
N PHE A 195 -3.06 1.64 -4.71
CA PHE A 195 -2.65 2.25 -5.98
C PHE A 195 -3.77 2.40 -7.00
N MET A 196 -5.02 2.13 -6.61
CA MET A 196 -6.16 2.06 -7.54
C MET A 196 -6.63 3.42 -8.05
N ASP A 197 -6.48 4.50 -7.27
CA ASP A 197 -7.03 5.82 -7.63
C ASP A 197 -6.52 6.36 -8.98
N ALA A 198 -5.32 5.95 -9.38
CA ALA A 198 -4.69 6.38 -10.63
C ALA A 198 -4.94 5.43 -11.82
N THR A 199 -5.79 4.40 -11.69
CA THR A 199 -6.02 3.36 -12.72
C THR A 199 -7.40 3.42 -13.35
N GLY A 200 -8.20 4.44 -13.06
CA GLY A 200 -9.56 4.58 -13.57
C GLY A 200 -10.57 3.66 -12.87
N GLN A 201 -11.47 2.99 -13.61
CA GLN A 201 -12.68 2.36 -13.07
C GLN A 201 -12.54 0.88 -12.66
N GLN A 202 -11.35 0.39 -12.35
CA GLN A 202 -11.12 -1.03 -12.03
C GLN A 202 -11.38 -1.42 -10.56
N SER A 203 -11.75 -0.44 -9.72
CA SER A 203 -11.97 -0.67 -8.28
C SER A 203 -13.21 -1.53 -8.00
N MET A 204 -13.07 -2.43 -7.02
CA MET A 204 -14.18 -3.23 -6.50
C MET A 204 -15.09 -2.46 -5.53
N ALA A 205 -14.77 -1.23 -5.19
CA ALA A 205 -15.57 -0.40 -4.28
C ALA A 205 -17.00 -0.20 -4.76
N GLN A 206 -17.20 0.03 -6.07
CA GLN A 206 -18.53 0.18 -6.66
C GLN A 206 -19.36 -1.12 -6.60
N GLU A 207 -18.70 -2.28 -6.74
CA GLU A 207 -19.33 -3.57 -6.64
C GLU A 207 -19.82 -3.83 -5.22
N LEU A 208 -19.00 -3.54 -4.22
CA LEU A 208 -19.40 -3.57 -2.81
C LEU A 208 -20.61 -2.64 -2.55
N GLY A 209 -20.59 -1.43 -3.10
CA GLY A 209 -21.69 -0.49 -2.99
C GLY A 209 -23.01 -0.97 -3.63
N ARG A 210 -22.95 -1.70 -4.75
CA ARG A 210 -24.13 -2.31 -5.38
C ARG A 210 -24.69 -3.45 -4.52
N ARG A 211 -23.84 -4.31 -3.99
CA ARG A 211 -24.24 -5.43 -3.12
C ARG A 211 -24.91 -4.94 -1.85
N ASN A 212 -24.33 -3.96 -1.18
CA ASN A 212 -24.91 -3.35 0.03
C ASN A 212 -26.28 -2.71 -0.23
N ARG A 213 -26.51 -2.04 -1.36
CA ARG A 213 -27.82 -1.50 -1.74
C ARG A 213 -28.88 -2.56 -2.00
N ALA A 214 -28.49 -3.65 -2.67
CA ALA A 214 -29.39 -4.77 -2.96
C ALA A 214 -29.94 -5.42 -1.66
N ILE A 215 -29.09 -5.51 -0.64
CA ILE A 215 -29.46 -6.05 0.68
C ILE A 215 -30.42 -5.11 1.40
N SER A 216 -30.11 -3.82 1.46
CA SER A 216 -30.99 -2.83 2.10
C SER A 216 -32.40 -2.82 1.48
N ASN A 217 -32.49 -2.91 0.14
CA ASN A 217 -33.76 -2.96 -0.56
C ASN A 217 -34.56 -4.27 -0.27
N ARG A 218 -33.82 -5.39 -0.10
CA ARG A 218 -34.46 -6.69 0.22
C ARG A 218 -34.97 -6.72 1.66
N ALA A 219 -34.23 -6.15 2.61
CA ALA A 219 -34.67 -6.02 3.99
C ALA A 219 -35.98 -5.18 4.12
N LEU A 220 -36.05 -4.08 3.37
CA LEU A 220 -37.23 -3.24 3.31
C LEU A 220 -38.49 -3.95 2.68
N SER A 221 -38.26 -4.91 1.77
CA SER A 221 -39.33 -5.66 1.13
C SER A 221 -39.80 -6.88 1.92
N THR A 222 -39.01 -7.38 2.88
CA THR A 222 -39.34 -8.56 3.71
C THR A 222 -40.04 -8.23 5.02
N GLU A 223 -40.17 -6.97 5.40
CA GLU A 223 -40.97 -6.56 6.56
C GLU A 223 -42.50 -6.83 6.38
N THR A 224 -42.92 -7.23 5.18
CA THR A 224 -44.34 -7.56 4.88
C THR A 224 -44.64 -9.06 4.77
N SER A 225 -43.67 -9.96 4.96
CA SER A 225 -43.94 -11.41 4.94
C SER A 225 -43.21 -12.13 6.07
N SER A 226 -44.02 -12.55 7.07
CA SER A 226 -43.60 -13.44 8.15
C SER A 226 -43.39 -14.85 7.61
N SER A 227 -42.19 -15.25 7.28
CA SER A 227 -41.80 -16.64 7.16
C SER A 227 -40.40 -16.83 7.72
N SER A 228 -40.36 -17.61 8.80
CA SER A 228 -39.16 -18.05 9.51
C SER A 228 -38.37 -19.08 8.68
N ASP A 229 -37.56 -18.62 7.80
CA ASP A 229 -36.50 -19.45 7.17
C ASP A 229 -35.14 -18.73 7.31
N TYR A 230 -34.58 -18.83 8.53
CA TYR A 230 -33.23 -18.43 8.84
C TYR A 230 -32.22 -19.46 8.26
N GLY A 231 -32.31 -19.72 6.97
CA GLY A 231 -31.20 -20.30 6.25
C GLY A 231 -30.02 -19.34 6.32
N HIS A 232 -28.84 -19.82 6.73
CA HIS A 232 -27.55 -19.10 6.77
C HIS A 232 -27.18 -18.59 5.37
N ASN A 233 -27.90 -17.60 4.86
CA ASN A 233 -27.52 -16.89 3.66
C ASN A 233 -26.51 -15.82 4.08
N THR A 234 -25.22 -16.23 4.21
CA THR A 234 -24.13 -15.29 4.48
C THR A 234 -24.16 -14.21 3.41
N ASP A 235 -24.30 -12.97 3.85
CA ASP A 235 -24.34 -11.82 2.98
C ASP A 235 -23.07 -11.78 2.09
N LYS A 236 -23.26 -11.71 0.76
CA LYS A 236 -22.15 -11.65 -0.19
C LYS A 236 -21.19 -10.47 0.05
N SER A 237 -21.64 -9.42 0.73
CA SER A 237 -20.79 -8.30 1.14
C SER A 237 -19.83 -8.64 2.28
N ASP A 238 -20.13 -9.68 3.08
CA ASP A 238 -19.25 -10.14 4.16
C ASP A 238 -18.01 -10.88 3.65
N ALA A 239 -17.99 -11.28 2.38
CA ALA A 239 -16.84 -11.94 1.76
C ALA A 239 -15.79 -10.97 1.16
N LEU A 240 -15.98 -9.66 1.30
CA LEU A 240 -15.09 -8.66 0.67
C LEU A 240 -14.68 -7.54 1.63
N ILE A 241 -13.37 -7.31 1.71
CA ILE A 241 -12.76 -6.15 2.39
C ILE A 241 -11.83 -5.45 1.41
N ILE A 242 -11.93 -4.13 1.29
CA ILE A 242 -11.08 -3.32 0.40
C ILE A 242 -10.33 -2.28 1.22
N LEU A 243 -9.02 -2.19 1.03
CA LEU A 243 -8.16 -1.19 1.65
C LEU A 243 -7.84 -0.08 0.66
N ARG A 244 -7.96 1.18 1.09
CA ARG A 244 -7.68 2.38 0.28
C ARG A 244 -6.67 3.28 0.99
N SER A 245 -5.87 4.02 0.22
CA SER A 245 -4.83 4.91 0.75
C SER A 245 -4.88 6.29 0.10
N VAL A 246 -5.04 7.34 0.88
CA VAL A 246 -4.92 8.74 0.41
C VAL A 246 -3.45 9.12 0.17
N GLY A 247 -2.51 8.37 0.72
CA GLY A 247 -1.08 8.70 0.67
C GLY A 247 -0.40 8.54 -0.70
N LYS A 248 -1.04 7.89 -1.68
CA LYS A 248 -0.41 7.55 -2.96
C LYS A 248 -0.76 8.52 -4.06
N PHE A 249 -1.98 8.46 -4.58
CA PHE A 249 -2.49 9.31 -5.66
C PHE A 249 -2.49 10.80 -5.30
N PHE A 250 -2.89 11.13 -4.08
CA PHE A 250 -2.93 12.52 -3.61
C PHE A 250 -1.55 13.05 -3.18
N GLY A 251 -0.50 12.23 -3.17
CA GLY A 251 0.83 12.66 -2.73
C GLY A 251 0.92 12.98 -1.23
N LEU A 252 -0.03 12.52 -0.43
CA LEU A 252 -0.22 12.91 0.97
C LEU A 252 0.16 11.79 1.97
N ALA A 253 1.27 11.10 1.73
CA ALA A 253 1.68 9.97 2.56
C ALA A 253 1.84 10.33 4.06
N GLY A 254 2.31 11.54 4.36
CA GLY A 254 2.49 12.04 5.72
C GLY A 254 1.19 12.33 6.47
N VAL A 255 0.06 12.51 5.77
CA VAL A 255 -1.25 12.75 6.40
C VAL A 255 -1.75 11.52 7.18
N ARG A 256 -1.29 10.33 6.83
CA ARG A 256 -1.69 9.08 7.47
C ARG A 256 -3.20 8.85 7.46
N LEU A 257 -3.81 8.96 6.28
CA LEU A 257 -5.23 8.69 6.05
C LEU A 257 -5.39 7.56 5.05
N GLY A 258 -6.25 6.61 5.39
CA GLY A 258 -6.74 5.55 4.52
C GLY A 258 -8.20 5.27 4.82
N PHE A 259 -8.77 4.31 4.10
CA PHE A 259 -10.14 3.86 4.30
C PHE A 259 -10.23 2.34 4.16
N VAL A 260 -11.15 1.76 4.91
CA VAL A 260 -11.62 0.40 4.68
C VAL A 260 -13.05 0.47 4.18
N LEU A 261 -13.32 -0.32 3.15
CA LEU A 261 -14.64 -0.51 2.58
C LEU A 261 -15.00 -1.99 2.78
N ALA A 262 -16.10 -2.26 3.48
CA ALA A 262 -16.54 -3.62 3.80
C ALA A 262 -18.03 -3.61 4.23
N SER A 263 -18.58 -4.76 4.61
CA SER A 263 -19.88 -4.78 5.27
C SER A 263 -19.83 -4.08 6.63
N GLU A 264 -20.98 -3.66 7.13
CA GLU A 264 -21.08 -2.96 8.42
C GLU A 264 -20.51 -3.80 9.57
N SER A 265 -20.70 -5.11 9.52
CA SER A 265 -20.21 -6.06 10.52
C SER A 265 -18.67 -6.06 10.61
N TRP A 266 -17.98 -5.99 9.47
CA TRP A 266 -16.51 -5.86 9.43
C TRP A 266 -16.05 -4.49 9.89
N LEU A 267 -16.71 -3.41 9.44
CA LEU A 267 -16.35 -2.03 9.81
C LEU A 267 -16.52 -1.81 11.32
N SER A 268 -17.58 -2.36 11.94
CA SER A 268 -17.79 -2.29 13.38
C SER A 268 -16.66 -2.97 14.17
N ALA A 269 -16.26 -4.18 13.77
CA ALA A 269 -15.16 -4.90 14.39
C ALA A 269 -13.83 -4.14 14.29
N MET A 270 -13.55 -3.57 13.10
CA MET A 270 -12.34 -2.76 12.87
C MET A 270 -12.36 -1.46 13.67
N SER A 271 -13.50 -0.77 13.70
CA SER A 271 -13.68 0.46 14.48
C SER A 271 -13.47 0.22 15.98
N SER A 272 -14.01 -0.87 16.50
CA SER A 272 -13.78 -1.27 17.90
C SER A 272 -12.32 -1.56 18.21
N SER A 273 -11.60 -2.17 17.26
CA SER A 273 -10.17 -2.47 17.40
C SER A 273 -9.28 -1.23 17.27
N LEU A 274 -9.66 -0.27 16.42
CA LEU A 274 -8.94 1.01 16.28
C LEU A 274 -9.09 1.90 17.52
N GLY A 275 -10.22 1.77 18.22
CA GLY A 275 -10.56 2.65 19.32
C GLY A 275 -10.97 4.07 18.88
N PRO A 276 -11.22 4.96 19.86
CA PRO A 276 -11.60 6.34 19.56
C PRO A 276 -10.43 7.15 19.00
N TRP A 277 -10.76 8.21 18.24
CA TRP A 277 -9.80 9.22 17.75
C TRP A 277 -8.71 8.67 16.81
N ALA A 278 -8.97 7.59 16.12
CA ALA A 278 -7.98 6.90 15.28
C ALA A 278 -7.38 7.80 14.19
N VAL A 279 -8.17 8.70 13.59
CA VAL A 279 -7.73 9.61 12.53
C VAL A 279 -7.65 11.03 13.06
N SER A 280 -6.48 11.67 12.93
CA SER A 280 -6.24 13.03 13.45
C SER A 280 -7.15 14.09 12.79
N GLY A 281 -7.43 15.18 13.50
CA GLY A 281 -8.21 16.30 12.96
C GLY A 281 -7.63 16.88 11.67
N PRO A 282 -6.32 17.15 11.57
CA PRO A 282 -5.67 17.55 10.33
C PRO A 282 -5.90 16.56 9.17
N ALA A 283 -5.76 15.26 9.41
CA ALA A 283 -5.97 14.24 8.39
C ALA A 283 -7.41 14.22 7.89
N GLN A 284 -8.39 14.35 8.80
CA GLN A 284 -9.80 14.43 8.44
C GLN A 284 -10.10 15.67 7.59
N PHE A 285 -9.57 16.83 7.98
CA PHE A 285 -9.78 18.08 7.27
C PHE A 285 -9.19 18.08 5.85
N VAL A 286 -7.96 17.57 5.70
CA VAL A 286 -7.29 17.46 4.40
C VAL A 286 -7.98 16.43 3.52
N GLY A 287 -8.34 15.27 4.10
CA GLY A 287 -9.00 14.19 3.38
C GLY A 287 -10.36 14.59 2.81
N GLU A 288 -11.19 15.31 3.59
CA GLU A 288 -12.48 15.85 3.11
C GLU A 288 -12.29 16.67 1.83
N ARG A 289 -11.31 17.59 1.81
CA ARG A 289 -11.04 18.46 0.67
C ARG A 289 -10.49 17.71 -0.53
N ALA A 290 -9.48 16.88 -0.29
CA ALA A 290 -8.85 16.09 -1.35
C ALA A 290 -9.85 15.16 -2.05
N LEU A 291 -10.76 14.52 -1.31
CA LEU A 291 -11.76 13.61 -1.86
C LEU A 291 -12.93 14.34 -2.57
N THR A 292 -13.11 15.63 -2.34
CA THR A 292 -14.18 16.42 -2.99
C THR A 292 -13.70 17.29 -4.15
N ASP A 293 -12.40 17.40 -4.34
CA ASP A 293 -11.81 18.21 -5.42
C ASP A 293 -11.65 17.40 -6.71
N TYR A 294 -12.75 17.16 -7.40
CA TYR A 294 -12.77 16.36 -8.63
C TYR A 294 -11.93 16.97 -9.75
N ARG A 295 -11.87 18.31 -9.82
CA ARG A 295 -11.07 18.99 -10.83
C ARG A 295 -9.58 18.70 -10.66
N TRP A 296 -9.06 18.82 -9.45
CA TRP A 296 -7.67 18.47 -9.16
C TRP A 296 -7.38 17.00 -9.45
N GLN A 297 -8.31 16.10 -9.12
CA GLN A 297 -8.17 14.65 -9.37
C GLN A 297 -8.06 14.34 -10.87
N GLU A 298 -8.88 14.98 -11.70
CA GLU A 298 -8.81 14.85 -13.17
C GLU A 298 -7.48 15.39 -13.71
N GLU A 299 -7.07 16.59 -13.30
CA GLU A 299 -5.79 17.18 -13.67
C GLU A 299 -4.61 16.29 -13.24
N GLN A 300 -4.67 15.72 -12.04
CA GLN A 300 -3.65 14.81 -11.52
C GLN A 300 -3.55 13.52 -12.34
N CYS A 301 -4.66 12.92 -12.76
CA CYS A 301 -4.67 11.75 -13.63
C CYS A 301 -3.94 12.03 -14.96
N ILE A 302 -4.19 13.19 -15.58
CA ILE A 302 -3.53 13.59 -16.83
C ILE A 302 -2.01 13.73 -16.61
N VAL A 303 -1.61 14.43 -15.55
CA VAL A 303 -0.21 14.66 -15.21
C VAL A 303 0.51 13.33 -14.93
N LEU A 304 -0.07 12.47 -14.11
CA LEU A 304 0.52 11.17 -13.78
C LEU A 304 0.65 10.27 -15.01
N THR A 305 -0.33 10.25 -15.90
CA THR A 305 -0.27 9.49 -17.15
C THR A 305 0.91 9.96 -18.00
N ARG A 306 1.06 11.28 -18.18
CA ARG A 306 2.16 11.87 -18.97
C ARG A 306 3.53 11.55 -18.36
N LEU A 307 3.71 11.78 -17.06
CA LEU A 307 5.00 11.55 -16.38
C LEU A 307 5.33 10.04 -16.34
N SER A 308 4.33 9.20 -16.13
CA SER A 308 4.48 7.75 -16.11
C SER A 308 4.94 7.21 -17.47
N SER A 309 4.33 7.68 -18.58
CA SER A 309 4.74 7.29 -19.94
C SER A 309 6.14 7.78 -20.27
N ALA A 310 6.50 8.99 -19.84
CA ALA A 310 7.84 9.53 -20.03
C ALA A 310 8.89 8.70 -19.27
N LEU A 311 8.64 8.34 -18.01
CA LEU A 311 9.52 7.45 -17.23
C LEU A 311 9.64 6.07 -17.89
N GLU A 312 8.54 5.50 -18.39
CA GLU A 312 8.55 4.22 -19.09
C GLU A 312 9.45 4.25 -20.31
N THR A 313 9.39 5.33 -21.11
CA THR A 313 10.27 5.52 -22.28
C THR A 313 11.74 5.53 -21.86
N VAL A 314 12.11 6.34 -20.86
CA VAL A 314 13.49 6.43 -20.36
C VAL A 314 13.99 5.07 -19.87
N LEU A 315 13.19 4.37 -19.08
CA LEU A 315 13.59 3.07 -18.53
C LEU A 315 13.68 1.99 -19.64
N THR A 316 12.75 1.97 -20.60
CA THR A 316 12.78 1.01 -21.71
C THR A 316 14.03 1.21 -22.57
N GLN A 317 14.40 2.45 -22.85
CA GLN A 317 15.62 2.76 -23.61
C GLN A 317 16.89 2.39 -22.84
N ALA A 318 16.95 2.69 -21.53
CA ALA A 318 18.13 2.44 -20.73
C ALA A 318 18.36 0.95 -20.45
N PHE A 319 17.29 0.20 -20.12
CA PHE A 319 17.41 -1.19 -19.69
C PHE A 319 17.27 -2.21 -20.83
N ALA A 320 16.73 -1.82 -21.96
CA ALA A 320 16.37 -2.73 -23.08
C ALA A 320 15.54 -3.95 -22.62
N GLN A 321 14.72 -3.76 -21.58
CA GLN A 321 13.87 -4.79 -20.95
C GLN A 321 12.44 -4.29 -20.83
N PRO A 322 11.45 -5.19 -20.72
CA PRO A 322 10.07 -4.80 -20.45
C PRO A 322 9.95 -4.02 -19.15
N VAL A 323 9.24 -2.91 -19.19
CA VAL A 323 8.91 -2.06 -18.05
C VAL A 323 7.45 -2.30 -17.67
N HIS A 324 7.21 -2.64 -16.41
CA HIS A 324 5.88 -2.88 -15.89
C HIS A 324 5.57 -1.85 -14.80
N GLY A 325 4.32 -1.67 -14.46
CA GLY A 325 3.99 -0.76 -13.35
C GLY A 325 2.62 -0.12 -13.48
N THR A 326 2.45 0.94 -12.73
CA THR A 326 1.24 1.78 -12.70
C THR A 326 1.59 3.20 -13.14
N SER A 327 0.62 4.10 -13.07
CA SER A 327 0.90 5.54 -13.23
C SER A 327 1.61 6.18 -12.00
N LEU A 328 1.91 5.39 -10.94
CA LEU A 328 2.61 5.87 -9.74
C LEU A 328 4.01 5.27 -9.55
N PHE A 329 4.33 4.22 -10.29
CA PHE A 329 5.68 3.63 -10.29
C PHE A 329 5.89 2.75 -11.54
N LYS A 330 7.16 2.54 -11.87
CA LYS A 330 7.61 1.59 -12.90
C LYS A 330 8.61 0.62 -12.31
N THR A 331 8.60 -0.61 -12.79
CA THR A 331 9.46 -1.70 -12.32
C THR A 331 10.15 -2.35 -13.49
N VAL A 332 11.45 -2.54 -13.38
CA VAL A 332 12.29 -3.23 -14.35
C VAL A 332 12.96 -4.41 -13.66
N ARG A 333 12.87 -5.59 -14.29
CA ARG A 333 13.58 -6.80 -13.82
C ARG A 333 14.96 -6.87 -14.47
N THR A 334 15.97 -7.11 -13.66
CA THR A 334 17.34 -7.28 -14.10
C THR A 334 18.15 -8.02 -13.06
N PRO A 335 19.01 -8.97 -13.44
CA PRO A 335 19.94 -9.63 -12.51
C PRO A 335 20.96 -8.65 -11.90
N GLN A 336 21.17 -7.50 -12.54
CA GLN A 336 22.08 -6.44 -12.06
C GLN A 336 21.41 -5.46 -11.09
N ALA A 337 20.16 -5.73 -10.66
CA ALA A 337 19.41 -4.80 -9.81
C ALA A 337 20.18 -4.31 -8.58
N PRO A 338 20.90 -5.15 -7.81
CA PRO A 338 21.68 -4.66 -6.66
C PRO A 338 22.80 -3.71 -7.05
N ALA A 339 23.54 -3.98 -8.13
CA ALA A 339 24.64 -3.15 -8.57
C ALA A 339 24.16 -1.81 -9.11
N ILE A 340 23.07 -1.81 -9.90
CA ILE A 340 22.44 -0.60 -10.42
C ILE A 340 21.87 0.24 -9.28
N PHE A 341 21.23 -0.39 -8.29
CA PHE A 341 20.73 0.29 -7.09
C PHE A 341 21.86 1.05 -6.38
N GLU A 342 22.99 0.39 -6.14
CA GLU A 342 24.15 0.99 -5.48
C GLU A 342 24.72 2.15 -6.30
N ALA A 343 24.88 1.97 -7.61
CA ALA A 343 25.39 3.01 -8.50
C ALA A 343 24.45 4.24 -8.59
N LEU A 344 23.14 4.05 -8.60
CA LEU A 344 22.15 5.13 -8.53
C LEU A 344 22.23 5.87 -7.19
N CYS A 345 22.32 5.14 -6.07
CA CYS A 345 22.45 5.75 -4.75
C CYS A 345 23.73 6.59 -4.61
N GLN A 346 24.84 6.17 -5.18
CA GLN A 346 26.09 6.95 -5.23
C GLN A 346 25.93 8.28 -5.98
N GLN A 347 24.95 8.37 -6.89
CA GLN A 347 24.59 9.59 -7.62
C GLN A 347 23.43 10.37 -6.97
N GLY A 348 23.04 10.00 -5.74
CA GLY A 348 21.94 10.64 -5.02
C GLY A 348 20.56 10.35 -5.63
N ILE A 349 20.38 9.20 -6.27
CA ILE A 349 19.07 8.74 -6.77
C ILE A 349 18.67 7.49 -6.00
N TYR A 350 17.64 7.62 -5.17
CA TYR A 350 17.14 6.53 -4.34
C TYR A 350 15.91 5.88 -4.98
N VAL A 351 16.08 4.65 -5.46
CA VAL A 351 15.01 3.80 -6.00
C VAL A 351 14.69 2.66 -5.03
N ARG A 352 13.68 1.86 -5.29
CA ARG A 352 13.37 0.67 -4.50
C ARG A 352 14.03 -0.56 -5.14
N LEU A 353 14.98 -1.17 -4.45
CA LEU A 353 15.40 -2.53 -4.73
C LEU A 353 14.31 -3.48 -4.20
N CYS A 354 13.71 -4.29 -5.08
CA CYS A 354 12.68 -5.25 -4.70
C CYS A 354 13.24 -6.36 -3.80
N ASP A 355 12.37 -7.00 -3.03
CA ASP A 355 12.79 -7.90 -1.94
C ASP A 355 13.56 -9.12 -2.47
N GLU A 356 13.23 -9.62 -3.66
CA GLU A 356 13.95 -10.71 -4.34
C GLU A 356 15.29 -10.27 -4.95
N LYS A 357 15.62 -8.98 -4.89
CA LYS A 357 16.83 -8.36 -5.44
C LYS A 357 17.03 -8.59 -6.96
N ASP A 358 15.97 -8.90 -7.67
CA ASP A 358 15.94 -9.15 -9.12
C ASP A 358 15.25 -8.04 -9.91
N ALA A 359 14.81 -6.98 -9.25
CA ALA A 359 14.08 -5.88 -9.85
C ALA A 359 14.29 -4.56 -9.13
N LEU A 360 14.18 -3.46 -9.88
CA LEU A 360 14.16 -2.09 -9.38
C LEU A 360 12.80 -1.47 -9.64
N ARG A 361 12.20 -0.86 -8.63
CA ARG A 361 10.98 -0.07 -8.78
C ARG A 361 11.30 1.42 -8.63
N PHE A 362 10.90 2.19 -9.62
CA PHE A 362 11.08 3.63 -9.73
C PHE A 362 9.74 4.33 -9.46
N GLY A 363 9.65 5.17 -8.45
CA GLY A 363 8.54 6.12 -8.30
C GLY A 363 8.53 7.12 -9.44
N ILE A 364 7.38 7.73 -9.72
CA ILE A 364 7.27 8.73 -10.80
C ILE A 364 7.96 10.03 -10.36
N PRO A 365 8.98 10.51 -11.07
CA PRO A 365 9.60 11.81 -10.79
C PRO A 365 8.78 12.98 -11.39
N HIS A 366 9.03 14.18 -10.90
CA HIS A 366 8.69 15.40 -11.65
C HIS A 366 9.63 15.58 -12.84
N GLU A 367 9.37 16.52 -13.75
CA GLU A 367 10.12 16.67 -15.02
C GLU A 367 11.63 16.84 -14.84
N GLN A 368 12.07 17.68 -13.88
CA GLN A 368 13.49 17.85 -13.60
C GLN A 368 14.14 16.58 -13.04
N GLY A 369 13.41 15.85 -12.19
CA GLY A 369 13.86 14.57 -11.66
C GLY A 369 13.96 13.50 -12.75
N LEU A 370 13.05 13.50 -13.72
CA LEU A 370 13.10 12.59 -14.87
C LEU A 370 14.36 12.85 -15.72
N LYS A 371 14.63 14.11 -16.03
CA LYS A 371 15.85 14.49 -16.76
C LYS A 371 17.12 14.08 -16.00
N ARG A 372 17.18 14.34 -14.69
CA ARG A 372 18.30 13.92 -13.85
C ARG A 372 18.51 12.39 -13.88
N LEU A 373 17.42 11.62 -13.80
CA LEU A 373 17.48 10.15 -13.89
C LEU A 373 18.01 9.73 -15.27
N GLU A 374 17.48 10.30 -16.35
CA GLU A 374 17.91 10.03 -17.73
C GLU A 374 19.39 10.31 -17.91
N ASP A 375 19.85 11.52 -17.55
CA ASP A 375 21.25 11.93 -17.64
C ASP A 375 22.16 10.96 -16.83
N THR A 376 21.71 10.53 -15.65
CA THR A 376 22.45 9.59 -14.78
C THR A 376 22.56 8.20 -15.40
N LEU A 377 21.46 7.67 -15.98
CA LEU A 377 21.46 6.37 -16.65
C LEU A 377 22.40 6.32 -17.87
N HIS A 378 22.73 7.46 -18.47
CA HIS A 378 23.69 7.57 -19.58
C HIS A 378 25.15 7.72 -19.12
N THR A 379 25.44 7.77 -17.82
CA THR A 379 26.83 7.81 -17.33
C THR A 379 27.57 6.49 -17.54
N ALA A 380 28.88 6.55 -17.75
CA ALA A 380 29.69 5.37 -18.05
C ALA A 380 29.54 4.23 -17.00
N PRO A 381 29.54 4.48 -15.68
CA PRO A 381 29.37 3.42 -14.70
C PRO A 381 28.01 2.68 -14.83
N LEU A 382 26.93 3.41 -15.10
CA LEU A 382 25.61 2.79 -15.27
C LEU A 382 25.46 2.10 -16.60
N GLN A 383 25.98 2.67 -17.68
CA GLN A 383 25.96 2.03 -19.00
C GLN A 383 26.65 0.67 -19.00
N GLN A 384 27.77 0.51 -18.28
CA GLN A 384 28.44 -0.80 -18.13
C GLN A 384 27.56 -1.85 -17.44
N LEU A 385 26.74 -1.44 -16.47
CA LEU A 385 25.81 -2.34 -15.74
C LEU A 385 24.53 -2.62 -16.54
N LEU A 386 24.14 -1.75 -17.47
CA LEU A 386 22.94 -1.86 -18.29
C LEU A 386 23.15 -2.67 -19.57
N LEU A 387 24.40 -2.86 -20.00
CA LEU A 387 24.72 -3.73 -21.13
C LEU A 387 24.31 -5.18 -20.83
N PRO A 388 23.71 -5.91 -21.78
CA PRO A 388 23.46 -7.33 -21.60
C PRO A 388 24.76 -8.05 -21.32
N CYS A 389 24.79 -8.92 -20.29
CA CYS A 389 25.91 -9.83 -20.10
C CYS A 389 26.05 -10.68 -21.37
N SER A 390 27.20 -10.50 -22.04
CA SER A 390 27.59 -11.25 -23.25
C SER A 390 27.76 -12.75 -22.98
#